data_e16c38c602a200e49e42d9b7352a61ce
#
_entry.id   e16c38c602a200e49e42d9b7352a61ce
#
_cell.length_a   1.000
_cell.length_b   1.000
_cell.length_c   1.000
_cell.angle_alpha   90.00
_cell.angle_beta   90.00
_cell.angle_gamma   90.00
#
_symmetry.space_group_name_H-M   'P 1'
#
loop_
_entity.id
_entity.type
_entity.pdbx_description
1 polymer ?
#
loop_
_entity_poly.entity_id
_entity_poly.type
_entity_poly.pdbx_seq_one_letter_code
_entity_poly.pdbx_strand_id
1 'polypeptide(L)'
;MFDAGRRAHGRYLTIIAAPAPGPDSRIGIVASKKLGGAVVRNRAKRLIREMFRTQTAPERASDLVVIPKAIALQVDSVEVVSDYKATLRRLSLSKQ
;
A
#
# COMPACT_ATOMS: atom_id res chain seq x y z
N MET A 1 -13.58 -3.59 11.87
CA MET A 1 -12.51 -4.30 11.23
C MET A 1 -11.20 -3.56 11.29
N PHE A 2 -11.19 -2.31 10.93
CA PHE A 2 -9.97 -1.51 11.07
C PHE A 2 -9.99 -0.66 12.35
N ASP A 3 -10.76 -1.08 13.32
CA ASP A 3 -10.85 -0.35 14.59
C ASP A 3 -9.48 -0.30 15.27
N ALA A 4 -8.71 -1.35 15.13
CA ALA A 4 -7.36 -1.39 15.65
C ALA A 4 -6.32 -0.98 14.60
N GLY A 5 -6.78 -0.57 13.42
CA GLY A 5 -5.91 -0.22 12.33
C GLY A 5 -5.30 1.15 12.51
N ARG A 6 -4.15 1.32 11.92
CA ARG A 6 -3.45 2.60 11.88
C ARG A 6 -3.38 3.06 10.43
N ARG A 7 -3.47 4.36 10.23
CA ARG A 7 -3.50 4.94 8.89
C ARG A 7 -2.36 5.94 8.73
N ALA A 8 -1.70 5.86 7.59
CA ALA A 8 -0.72 6.85 7.20
C ALA A 8 -0.96 7.24 5.76
N HIS A 9 -0.87 8.52 5.49
CA HIS A 9 -1.08 9.07 4.15
C HIS A 9 0.27 9.40 3.54
N GLY A 10 0.54 8.80 2.38
CA GLY A 10 1.70 9.14 1.60
C GLY A 10 1.32 10.10 0.48
N ARG A 11 2.30 10.42 -0.36
CA ARG A 11 2.07 11.30 -1.49
C ARG A 11 1.23 10.62 -2.56
N TYR A 12 1.49 9.34 -2.80
CA TYR A 12 0.87 8.60 -3.91
C TYR A 12 -0.10 7.54 -3.44
N LEU A 13 -0.13 7.22 -2.16
CA LEU A 13 -1.00 6.19 -1.63
C LEU A 13 -1.25 6.40 -0.15
N THR A 14 -2.28 5.73 0.34
CA THR A 14 -2.59 5.67 1.76
C THR A 14 -2.52 4.22 2.18
N ILE A 15 -1.94 3.95 3.34
CA ILE A 15 -1.86 2.61 3.89
C ILE A 15 -2.61 2.56 5.21
N ILE A 16 -3.49 1.58 5.34
CA ILE A 16 -4.14 1.26 6.61
C ILE A 16 -3.60 -0.09 7.04
N ALA A 17 -3.11 -0.18 8.25
CA ALA A 17 -2.46 -1.39 8.75
C ALA A 17 -3.08 -1.85 10.03
N ALA A 18 -3.18 -3.17 10.18
CA ALA A 18 -3.63 -3.81 11.41
C ALA A 18 -2.77 -5.06 11.60
N PRO A 19 -2.57 -5.51 12.86
CA PRO A 19 -1.80 -6.72 13.09
C PRO A 19 -2.45 -7.90 12.37
N ALA A 20 -1.63 -8.74 11.74
CA ALA A 20 -2.13 -9.93 11.08
C ALA A 20 -2.41 -11.01 12.12
N PRO A 21 -3.45 -11.83 11.91
CA PRO A 21 -3.73 -12.92 12.86
C PRO A 21 -2.74 -14.07 12.76
N GLY A 22 -1.98 -14.16 11.68
CA GLY A 22 -1.02 -15.23 11.46
C GLY A 22 0.37 -14.69 11.22
N PRO A 23 1.30 -15.56 10.80
CA PRO A 23 2.69 -15.17 10.64
C PRO A 23 2.98 -14.39 9.35
N ASP A 24 2.05 -14.39 8.41
CA ASP A 24 2.27 -13.77 7.12
C ASP A 24 1.51 -12.47 6.97
N SER A 25 2.12 -11.50 6.31
CA SER A 25 1.44 -10.26 5.96
C SER A 25 0.54 -10.49 4.76
N ARG A 26 -0.59 -9.77 4.75
CA ARG A 26 -1.53 -9.84 3.64
C ARG A 26 -1.78 -8.43 3.14
N ILE A 27 -2.16 -8.32 1.88
CA ILE A 27 -2.42 -7.03 1.27
C ILE A 27 -3.76 -7.03 0.57
N GLY A 28 -4.53 -5.97 0.82
CA GLY A 28 -5.71 -5.65 0.07
C GLY A 28 -5.52 -4.33 -0.64
N ILE A 29 -6.11 -4.18 -1.80
CA ILE A 29 -5.96 -2.96 -2.58
C ILE A 29 -7.33 -2.41 -2.89
N VAL A 30 -7.55 -1.14 -2.53
CA VAL A 30 -8.80 -0.46 -2.84
C VAL A 30 -8.54 0.48 -4.00
N ALA A 31 -8.97 0.05 -5.19
CA ALA A 31 -8.85 0.87 -6.40
C ALA A 31 -10.26 1.35 -6.76
N SER A 32 -10.61 2.54 -6.30
CA SER A 32 -11.95 3.08 -6.45
C SER A 32 -12.19 3.58 -7.86
N LYS A 33 -13.45 3.83 -8.18
CA LYS A 33 -13.84 4.38 -9.47
C LYS A 33 -13.25 5.77 -9.71
N LYS A 34 -12.85 6.46 -8.64
CA LYS A 34 -12.21 7.77 -8.77
C LYS A 34 -10.88 7.70 -9.50
N LEU A 35 -10.23 6.55 -9.51
CA LEU A 35 -8.98 6.39 -10.25
C LEU A 35 -9.20 6.41 -11.76
N GLY A 36 -10.35 5.95 -12.22
CA GLY A 36 -10.65 5.86 -13.63
C GLY A 36 -11.37 4.56 -13.94
N GLY A 37 -11.34 4.16 -15.18
CA GLY A 37 -12.00 2.95 -15.63
C GLY A 37 -11.28 1.69 -15.21
N ALA A 38 -11.81 0.53 -15.68
CA ALA A 38 -11.28 -0.77 -15.27
C ALA A 38 -9.82 -0.94 -15.61
N VAL A 39 -9.37 -0.44 -16.76
CA VAL A 39 -7.98 -0.58 -17.17
C VAL A 39 -7.07 0.15 -16.20
N VAL A 40 -7.44 1.37 -15.84
CA VAL A 40 -6.65 2.18 -14.92
C VAL A 40 -6.60 1.53 -13.55
N ARG A 41 -7.75 1.04 -13.07
CA ARG A 41 -7.81 0.40 -11.76
C ARG A 41 -6.98 -0.89 -11.74
N ASN A 42 -6.99 -1.65 -12.82
CA ASN A 42 -6.20 -2.87 -12.90
C ASN A 42 -4.71 -2.56 -12.91
N ARG A 43 -4.30 -1.48 -13.57
CA ARG A 43 -2.91 -1.05 -13.55
C ARG A 43 -2.47 -0.69 -12.14
N ALA A 44 -3.33 0.02 -11.41
CA ALA A 44 -3.02 0.39 -10.04
C ALA A 44 -2.84 -0.84 -9.15
N LYS A 45 -3.75 -1.81 -9.29
CA LYS A 45 -3.66 -3.04 -8.52
C LYS A 45 -2.37 -3.80 -8.83
N ARG A 46 -2.03 -3.88 -10.10
CA ARG A 46 -0.82 -4.58 -10.53
C ARG A 46 0.43 -3.92 -9.96
N LEU A 47 0.48 -2.59 -10.02
CA LEU A 47 1.60 -1.85 -9.48
C LEU A 47 1.78 -2.12 -7.99
N ILE A 48 0.70 -2.06 -7.23
CA ILE A 48 0.78 -2.26 -5.79
C ILE A 48 1.16 -3.70 -5.45
N ARG A 49 0.57 -4.68 -6.14
CA ARG A 49 0.91 -6.09 -5.90
C ARG A 49 2.37 -6.37 -6.20
N GLU A 50 2.86 -5.83 -7.31
CA GLU A 50 4.26 -6.04 -7.69
C GLU A 50 5.17 -5.40 -6.65
N MET A 51 4.83 -4.22 -6.19
CA MET A 51 5.61 -3.53 -5.19
C MET A 51 5.67 -4.32 -3.88
N PHE A 52 4.52 -4.85 -3.44
CA PHE A 52 4.46 -5.65 -2.22
C PHE A 52 5.29 -6.92 -2.35
N ARG A 53 5.25 -7.53 -3.52
CA ARG A 53 5.93 -8.80 -3.77
C ARG A 53 7.45 -8.62 -3.88
N THR A 54 7.90 -7.55 -4.53
CA THR A 54 9.31 -7.43 -4.89
C THR A 54 10.10 -6.47 -4.01
N GLN A 55 9.42 -5.58 -3.31
CA GLN A 55 10.14 -4.59 -2.53
C GLN A 55 10.20 -5.00 -1.07
N THR A 56 9.53 -4.27 -0.22
CA THR A 56 9.67 -4.48 1.22
C THR A 56 8.36 -4.88 1.84
N ALA A 57 8.31 -6.10 2.36
CA ALA A 57 7.20 -6.51 3.20
C ALA A 57 7.37 -5.84 4.57
N PRO A 58 6.28 -5.65 5.32
CA PRO A 58 6.41 -5.14 6.68
C PRO A 58 7.25 -6.06 7.54
N GLU A 59 8.03 -5.47 8.46
CA GLU A 59 8.83 -6.24 9.40
C GLU A 59 7.95 -7.11 10.28
N ARG A 60 6.81 -6.55 10.70
CA ARG A 60 5.85 -7.32 11.48
C ARG A 60 4.74 -7.79 10.58
N ALA A 61 4.28 -9.02 10.81
CA ALA A 61 3.16 -9.52 10.05
C ALA A 61 1.95 -8.61 10.24
N SER A 62 1.45 -8.07 9.14
CA SER A 62 0.39 -7.07 9.17
C SER A 62 -0.55 -7.27 8.00
N ASP A 63 -1.81 -6.95 8.23
CA ASP A 63 -2.78 -6.83 7.16
C ASP A 63 -2.74 -5.38 6.69
N LEU A 64 -2.46 -5.20 5.42
CA LEU A 64 -2.37 -3.87 4.84
C LEU A 64 -3.50 -3.65 3.86
N VAL A 65 -4.08 -2.46 3.90
CA VAL A 65 -4.99 -2.02 2.85
C VAL A 65 -4.34 -0.80 2.22
N VAL A 66 -4.05 -0.90 0.93
CA VAL A 66 -3.39 0.17 0.20
C VAL A 66 -4.40 0.83 -0.72
N ILE A 67 -4.51 2.14 -0.60
CA ILE A 67 -5.45 2.95 -1.39
C ILE A 67 -4.60 3.86 -2.27
N PRO A 68 -4.38 3.47 -3.54
CA PRO A 68 -3.58 4.32 -4.42
C PRO A 68 -4.34 5.57 -4.84
N LYS A 69 -3.60 6.65 -5.02
CA LYS A 69 -4.15 7.90 -5.57
C LYS A 69 -3.93 7.90 -7.06
N ALA A 70 -4.75 8.67 -7.77
CA ALA A 70 -4.63 8.74 -9.23
C ALA A 70 -3.23 9.16 -9.69
N ILE A 71 -2.60 10.06 -8.95
CA ILE A 71 -1.28 10.56 -9.30
C ILE A 71 -0.22 9.46 -9.28
N ALA A 72 -0.48 8.35 -8.58
CA ALA A 72 0.48 7.24 -8.54
C ALA A 72 0.76 6.64 -9.91
N LEU A 73 -0.18 6.78 -10.84
CA LEU A 73 -0.02 6.24 -12.18
C LEU A 73 0.60 7.25 -13.14
N GLN A 74 0.91 8.45 -12.68
CA GLN A 74 1.44 9.52 -13.51
C GLN A 74 2.93 9.75 -13.26
N VAL A 75 3.53 8.98 -12.37
CA VAL A 75 4.94 9.12 -12.04
C VAL A 75 5.61 7.77 -12.18
N ASP A 76 6.94 7.76 -12.14
CA ASP A 76 7.68 6.52 -12.22
C ASP A 76 7.40 5.64 -11.00
N SER A 77 7.41 4.34 -11.22
CA SER A 77 7.16 3.39 -10.13
C SER A 77 8.17 3.56 -8.99
N VAL A 78 9.38 4.00 -9.29
CA VAL A 78 10.39 4.26 -8.26
C VAL A 78 9.89 5.26 -7.23
N GLU A 79 9.17 6.29 -7.67
CA GLU A 79 8.64 7.28 -6.74
C GLU A 79 7.54 6.70 -5.88
N VAL A 80 6.71 5.85 -6.45
CA VAL A 80 5.64 5.20 -5.69
C VAL A 80 6.24 4.23 -4.67
N VAL A 81 7.27 3.49 -5.05
CA VAL A 81 7.96 2.59 -4.14
C VAL A 81 8.59 3.34 -2.97
N SER A 82 9.22 4.46 -3.26
CA SER A 82 9.82 5.30 -2.23
C SER A 82 8.77 5.79 -1.24
N ASP A 83 7.62 6.21 -1.75
CA ASP A 83 6.52 6.67 -0.92
C ASP A 83 5.95 5.54 -0.07
N TYR A 84 5.83 4.35 -0.66
CA TYR A 84 5.37 3.17 0.05
C TYR A 84 6.28 2.86 1.24
N LYS A 85 7.59 2.84 1.00
CA LYS A 85 8.55 2.57 2.07
C LYS A 85 8.50 3.62 3.17
N ALA A 86 8.41 4.88 2.79
CA ALA A 86 8.33 5.96 3.76
C ALA A 86 7.05 5.86 4.59
N THR A 87 5.95 5.49 3.95
CA THR A 87 4.67 5.36 4.64
C THR A 87 4.70 4.19 5.63
N LEU A 88 5.32 3.08 5.23
CA LEU A 88 5.50 1.95 6.14
C LEU A 88 6.33 2.34 7.36
N ARG A 89 7.38 3.13 7.15
CA ARG A 89 8.21 3.58 8.28
C ARG A 89 7.41 4.44 9.25
N ARG A 90 6.54 5.30 8.73
CA ARG A 90 5.69 6.12 9.59
C ARG A 90 4.70 5.29 10.40
N LEU A 91 4.34 4.13 9.88
CA LEU A 91 3.49 3.19 10.61
C LEU A 91 4.29 2.30 11.54
N SER A 92 5.61 2.45 11.55
CA SER A 92 6.52 1.64 12.35
C SER A 92 6.42 0.16 12.00
N LEU A 93 6.18 -0.14 10.74
CA LEU A 93 6.05 -1.51 10.27
C LEU A 93 7.31 -2.00 9.58
N SER A 94 8.24 -1.10 9.25
CA SER A 94 9.49 -1.49 8.64
C SER A 94 10.64 -1.16 9.58
N LYS A 95 11.72 -1.89 9.40
CA LYS A 95 12.92 -1.66 10.19
C LYS A 95 13.50 -0.30 9.85
N GLN A 96 13.96 0.38 10.87
CA GLN A 96 14.55 1.70 10.69
C GLN A 96 16.04 1.62 10.45
#